data_1cf18e0645c62cbd60265598faba03ec
#
_entry.id   1cf18e0645c62cbd60265598faba03ec
#
_cell.length_a   1.000
_cell.length_b   1.000
_cell.length_c   1.000
_cell.angle_alpha   90.00
_cell.angle_beta   90.00
_cell.angle_gamma   90.00
#
_symmetry.space_group_name_H-M   'P 1'
#
loop_
_entity.id
_entity.type
_entity.pdbx_description
1 polymer ?
#
loop_
_entity_poly.entity_id
_entity_poly.type
_entity_poly.pdbx_seq_one_letter_code
_entity_poly.pdbx_strand_id
1 'polypeptide(L)'
;MTLSRTLSPQESADRLAIRELVDTYAHRADRRDLTGQLALFTADTRFVVYMDAASTEPTQDLRGRDALMPVFDDLNSYTATTHLNGQSRIAVDGDHATGESYRLAHHLVDWTETRTTTP
;
A
#
# COMPACT_ATOMS: atom_id res chain seq x y z
N MET A 1 17.00 -23.62 -11.74
CA MET A 1 17.01 -22.75 -10.56
C MET A 1 16.84 -23.57 -9.31
N THR A 2 17.53 -23.20 -8.26
CA THR A 2 17.41 -23.85 -6.96
C THR A 2 17.16 -22.78 -5.89
N LEU A 3 16.49 -23.17 -4.79
CA LEU A 3 16.35 -22.31 -3.62
C LEU A 3 17.70 -22.23 -2.92
N SER A 4 18.10 -21.00 -2.53
CA SER A 4 19.37 -20.76 -1.88
C SER A 4 19.39 -21.17 -0.41
N ARG A 5 18.21 -21.35 0.22
CA ARG A 5 18.12 -21.74 1.63
C ARG A 5 16.75 -22.33 1.94
N THR A 6 16.69 -23.05 3.05
CA THR A 6 15.45 -23.56 3.63
C THR A 6 14.98 -22.61 4.73
N LEU A 7 13.71 -22.27 4.70
CA LEU A 7 13.12 -21.41 5.73
C LEU A 7 12.71 -22.24 6.94
N SER A 8 12.88 -21.67 8.13
CA SER A 8 12.30 -22.26 9.35
C SER A 8 10.77 -22.14 9.33
N PRO A 9 10.04 -22.97 10.09
CA PRO A 9 8.60 -22.82 10.21
C PRO A 9 8.17 -21.41 10.68
N GLN A 10 8.92 -20.82 11.62
CA GLN A 10 8.60 -19.48 12.11
C GLN A 10 8.80 -18.42 11.01
N GLU A 11 9.89 -18.50 10.28
CA GLU A 11 10.13 -17.55 9.19
C GLU A 11 9.09 -17.69 8.07
N SER A 12 8.68 -18.92 7.78
CA SER A 12 7.61 -19.16 6.79
C SER A 12 6.30 -18.54 7.24
N ALA A 13 5.94 -18.69 8.53
CA ALA A 13 4.74 -18.08 9.09
C ALA A 13 4.80 -16.55 9.06
N ASP A 14 5.95 -15.97 9.40
CA ASP A 14 6.14 -14.52 9.38
C ASP A 14 6.01 -13.96 7.96
N ARG A 15 6.59 -14.62 6.98
CA ARG A 15 6.50 -14.19 5.58
C ARG A 15 5.08 -14.26 5.06
N LEU A 16 4.33 -15.30 5.43
CA LEU A 16 2.93 -15.42 5.05
C LEU A 16 2.09 -14.31 5.68
N ALA A 17 2.31 -14.03 6.96
CA ALA A 17 1.61 -12.96 7.66
C ALA A 17 1.88 -11.59 7.05
N ILE A 18 3.12 -11.31 6.63
CA ILE A 18 3.51 -10.07 5.97
C ILE A 18 2.83 -9.96 4.60
N ARG A 19 2.76 -11.06 3.84
CA ARG A 19 2.05 -11.07 2.57
C ARG A 19 0.56 -10.78 2.77
N GLU A 20 -0.05 -11.37 3.77
CA GLU A 20 -1.44 -11.07 4.12
C GLU A 20 -1.66 -9.61 4.50
N LEU A 21 -0.70 -9.01 5.22
CA LEU A 21 -0.78 -7.59 5.58
C LEU A 21 -0.83 -6.71 4.32
N VAL A 22 0.04 -6.97 3.36
CA VAL A 22 0.10 -6.22 2.10
C VAL A 22 -1.19 -6.40 1.29
N ASP A 23 -1.70 -7.62 1.22
CA ASP A 23 -2.94 -7.91 0.50
C ASP A 23 -4.16 -7.31 1.20
N THR A 24 -4.18 -7.32 2.54
CA THR A 24 -5.25 -6.71 3.33
C THR A 24 -5.30 -5.20 3.12
N TYR A 25 -4.14 -4.55 3.06
CA TYR A 25 -4.06 -3.12 2.75
C TYR A 25 -4.74 -2.79 1.42
N ALA A 26 -4.41 -3.54 0.37
CA ALA A 26 -5.00 -3.36 -0.96
C ALA A 26 -6.51 -3.61 -0.94
N HIS A 27 -6.96 -4.67 -0.30
CA HIS A 27 -8.37 -5.02 -0.20
C HIS A 27 -9.18 -3.94 0.52
N ARG A 28 -8.69 -3.47 1.64
CA ARG A 28 -9.37 -2.42 2.42
C ARG A 28 -9.43 -1.09 1.68
N ALA A 29 -8.38 -0.76 0.92
CA ALA A 29 -8.38 0.41 0.05
C ALA A 29 -9.51 0.33 -1.01
N ASP A 30 -9.63 -0.80 -1.69
CA ASP A 30 -10.62 -1.01 -2.73
C ASP A 30 -12.06 -1.04 -2.18
N ARG A 31 -12.22 -1.48 -0.94
CA ARG A 31 -13.51 -1.53 -0.24
C ARG A 31 -13.86 -0.24 0.48
N ARG A 32 -13.01 0.76 0.43
CA ARG A 32 -13.20 2.04 1.15
C ARG A 32 -13.33 1.85 2.65
N ASP A 33 -12.64 0.84 3.20
CA ASP A 33 -12.59 0.59 4.64
C ASP A 33 -11.46 1.42 5.25
N LEU A 34 -11.71 2.72 5.42
CA LEU A 34 -10.73 3.68 5.92
C LEU A 34 -10.22 3.29 7.32
N THR A 35 -11.13 2.99 8.21
CA THR A 35 -10.77 2.61 9.59
C THR A 35 -9.90 1.36 9.61
N GLY A 36 -10.29 0.34 8.83
CA GLY A 36 -9.53 -0.90 8.73
C GLY A 36 -8.16 -0.69 8.07
N GLN A 37 -8.08 0.21 7.09
CA GLN A 37 -6.82 0.54 6.43
C GLN A 37 -5.85 1.23 7.39
N LEU A 38 -6.32 2.21 8.15
CA LEU A 38 -5.52 2.91 9.15
C LEU A 38 -5.03 1.97 10.26
N ALA A 39 -5.84 1.00 10.64
CA ALA A 39 -5.49 0.04 11.68
C ALA A 39 -4.26 -0.82 11.35
N LEU A 40 -3.83 -0.86 10.10
CA LEU A 40 -2.64 -1.60 9.67
C LEU A 40 -1.34 -0.86 9.99
N PHE A 41 -1.42 0.40 10.40
CA PHE A 41 -0.27 1.24 10.67
C PHE A 41 -0.10 1.48 12.16
N THR A 42 1.14 1.61 12.61
CA THR A 42 1.44 2.02 13.98
C THR A 42 1.11 3.49 14.20
N ALA A 43 0.90 3.89 15.45
CA ALA A 43 0.56 5.27 15.77
C ALA A 43 1.64 6.27 15.34
N ASP A 44 2.90 5.86 15.36
CA ASP A 44 4.07 6.67 15.00
C ASP A 44 4.57 6.43 13.58
N THR A 45 3.73 5.89 12.71
CA THR A 45 4.12 5.56 11.34
C THR A 45 4.65 6.77 10.57
N ARG A 46 5.52 6.51 9.61
CA ARG A 46 5.93 7.49 8.60
C ARG A 46 5.49 6.98 7.24
N PHE A 47 4.84 7.84 6.47
CA PHE A 47 4.32 7.52 5.16
C PHE A 47 4.88 8.52 4.14
N VAL A 48 5.64 8.04 3.19
CA VAL A 48 6.34 8.87 2.21
C VAL A 48 5.93 8.46 0.81
N VAL A 49 5.56 9.43 -0.02
CA VAL A 49 5.10 9.17 -1.38
C VAL A 49 5.96 9.98 -2.35
N TYR A 50 6.46 9.31 -3.38
CA TYR A 50 7.14 9.90 -4.52
C TYR A 50 6.29 9.63 -5.76
N MET A 51 5.55 10.63 -6.22
CA MET A 51 4.76 10.51 -7.46
C MET A 51 5.67 10.55 -8.69
N ASP A 52 6.81 11.23 -8.58
CA ASP A 52 7.85 11.25 -9.61
C ASP A 52 9.07 10.48 -9.10
N ALA A 53 9.31 9.31 -9.69
CA ALA A 53 10.41 8.44 -9.29
C ALA A 53 11.80 9.06 -9.51
N ALA A 54 11.91 10.06 -10.40
CA ALA A 54 13.18 10.75 -10.64
C ALA A 54 13.44 11.88 -9.65
N SER A 55 12.44 12.29 -8.88
CA SER A 55 12.58 13.37 -7.90
C SER A 55 13.33 12.89 -6.65
N THR A 56 14.18 13.75 -6.10
CA THR A 56 14.81 13.53 -4.81
C THR A 56 13.94 13.97 -3.64
N GLU A 57 12.90 14.77 -3.93
CA GLU A 57 11.97 15.27 -2.93
C GLU A 57 10.67 14.48 -2.97
N PRO A 58 10.15 14.02 -1.83
CA PRO A 58 8.88 13.32 -1.80
C PRO A 58 7.72 14.27 -2.10
N THR A 59 6.68 13.71 -2.73
CA THR A 59 5.41 14.42 -2.93
C THR A 59 4.69 14.60 -1.59
N GLN A 60 4.76 13.59 -0.73
CA GLN A 60 4.20 13.61 0.61
C GLN A 60 5.17 12.96 1.59
N ASP A 61 5.27 13.52 2.77
CA ASP A 61 6.03 12.95 3.88
C ASP A 61 5.20 13.19 5.15
N LEU A 62 4.47 12.18 5.56
CA LEU A 62 3.50 12.26 6.63
C LEU A 62 3.97 11.48 7.85
N ARG A 63 3.75 12.04 9.03
CA ARG A 63 4.11 11.39 10.28
C ARG A 63 2.88 11.23 11.15
N GLY A 64 2.75 10.03 11.72
CA GLY A 64 1.62 9.65 12.55
C GLY A 64 0.46 9.10 11.74
N ARG A 65 -0.21 8.12 12.33
CA ARG A 65 -1.32 7.43 11.69
C ARG A 65 -2.47 8.36 11.32
N ASP A 66 -2.76 9.33 12.16
CA ASP A 66 -3.87 10.26 11.94
C ASP A 66 -3.68 11.12 10.69
N ALA A 67 -2.43 11.39 10.32
CA ALA A 67 -2.12 12.15 9.11
C ALA A 67 -2.45 11.38 7.83
N LEU A 68 -2.66 10.07 7.89
CA LEU A 68 -2.97 9.25 6.73
C LEU A 68 -4.46 9.29 6.36
N MET A 69 -5.32 9.74 7.27
CA MET A 69 -6.76 9.73 7.03
C MET A 69 -7.15 10.47 5.75
N PRO A 70 -6.71 11.72 5.51
CA PRO A 70 -7.05 12.43 4.28
C PRO A 70 -6.53 11.74 3.02
N VAL A 71 -5.35 11.10 3.10
CA VAL A 71 -4.74 10.42 1.97
C VAL A 71 -5.60 9.24 1.54
N PHE A 72 -6.03 8.41 2.49
CA PHE A 72 -6.85 7.24 2.19
C PHE A 72 -8.29 7.62 1.84
N ASP A 73 -8.82 8.68 2.46
CA ASP A 73 -10.16 9.19 2.15
C ASP A 73 -10.23 9.72 0.71
N ASP A 74 -9.12 10.15 0.15
CA ASP A 74 -9.05 10.65 -1.23
C ASP A 74 -9.45 9.58 -2.27
N LEU A 75 -9.38 8.31 -1.92
CA LEU A 75 -9.86 7.23 -2.79
C LEU A 75 -11.38 7.33 -3.06
N ASN A 76 -12.13 8.01 -2.21
CA ASN A 76 -13.56 8.21 -2.41
C ASN A 76 -13.87 9.13 -3.60
N SER A 77 -12.88 9.86 -4.11
CA SER A 77 -13.04 10.67 -5.32
C SER A 77 -13.12 9.84 -6.61
N TYR A 78 -12.80 8.55 -6.54
CA TYR A 78 -12.85 7.65 -7.68
C TYR A 78 -14.11 6.81 -7.67
N THR A 79 -14.62 6.49 -8.85
CA THR A 79 -15.78 5.59 -9.01
C THR A 79 -15.48 4.21 -8.46
N ALA A 80 -14.30 3.70 -8.79
CA ALA A 80 -13.81 2.42 -8.31
C ALA A 80 -12.28 2.40 -8.38
N THR A 81 -11.67 1.57 -7.54
CA THR A 81 -10.24 1.31 -7.60
C THR A 81 -9.97 -0.18 -7.52
N THR A 82 -8.88 -0.59 -8.14
CA THR A 82 -8.37 -1.96 -8.04
C THR A 82 -6.88 -1.89 -7.78
N HIS A 83 -6.45 -2.52 -6.69
CA HIS A 83 -5.04 -2.67 -6.37
C HIS A 83 -4.66 -4.13 -6.49
N LEU A 84 -3.73 -4.44 -7.38
CA LEU A 84 -3.23 -5.78 -7.61
C LEU A 84 -1.78 -5.85 -7.16
N ASN A 85 -1.49 -6.66 -6.15
CA ASN A 85 -0.14 -6.86 -5.66
C ASN A 85 0.58 -7.91 -6.50
N GLY A 86 1.76 -7.55 -6.97
CA GLY A 86 2.66 -8.45 -7.66
C GLY A 86 3.66 -9.09 -6.70
N GLN A 87 4.87 -9.27 -7.18
CA GLN A 87 5.92 -9.88 -6.39
C GLN A 87 6.35 -9.02 -5.22
N SER A 88 6.83 -9.68 -4.16
CA SER A 88 7.37 -9.03 -2.97
C SER A 88 8.71 -9.63 -2.62
N ARG A 89 9.61 -8.79 -2.09
CA ARG A 89 10.85 -9.21 -1.48
C ARG A 89 10.82 -8.79 -0.03
N ILE A 90 11.04 -9.75 0.87
CA ILE A 90 10.89 -9.55 2.30
C ILE A 90 12.12 -10.07 3.02
N ALA A 91 12.64 -9.27 3.95
CA ALA A 91 13.70 -9.66 4.86
C ALA A 91 13.15 -9.60 6.29
N VAL A 92 13.24 -10.70 7.01
CA VAL A 92 12.78 -10.83 8.39
C VAL A 92 13.98 -10.85 9.31
N ASP A 93 13.95 -10.03 10.37
CA ASP A 93 14.98 -9.96 11.40
C ASP A 93 14.30 -9.90 12.77
N GLY A 94 14.13 -11.07 13.40
CA GLY A 94 13.42 -11.17 14.68
C GLY A 94 11.98 -10.72 14.56
N ASP A 95 11.62 -9.69 15.29
CA ASP A 95 10.28 -9.09 15.29
C ASP A 95 10.15 -7.90 14.32
N HIS A 96 11.18 -7.66 13.52
CA HIS A 96 11.17 -6.63 12.50
C HIS A 96 11.30 -7.24 11.11
N ALA A 97 10.74 -6.54 10.12
CA ALA A 97 10.90 -6.91 8.73
C ALA A 97 10.97 -5.67 7.85
N THR A 98 11.67 -5.80 6.73
CA THR A 98 11.67 -4.82 5.65
C THR A 98 11.22 -5.51 4.38
N GLY A 99 10.70 -4.75 3.43
CA GLY A 99 10.26 -5.36 2.19
C GLY A 99 9.94 -4.35 1.12
N GLU A 100 9.82 -4.88 -0.09
CA GLU A 100 9.43 -4.16 -1.28
C GLU A 100 8.37 -4.98 -2.00
N SER A 101 7.29 -4.32 -2.42
CA SER A 101 6.22 -4.97 -3.18
C SER A 101 5.90 -4.16 -4.42
N TYR A 102 5.63 -4.86 -5.51
CA TYR A 102 5.18 -4.27 -6.76
C TYR A 102 3.66 -4.25 -6.78
N ARG A 103 3.09 -3.18 -7.32
CA ARG A 103 1.63 -3.04 -7.37
C ARG A 103 1.20 -2.36 -8.65
N LEU A 104 0.10 -2.87 -9.20
CA LEU A 104 -0.68 -2.17 -10.22
C LEU A 104 -1.93 -1.61 -9.55
N ALA A 105 -2.19 -0.33 -9.80
CA ALA A 105 -3.36 0.34 -9.26
C ALA A 105 -4.14 0.99 -10.40
N HIS A 106 -5.44 0.72 -10.47
CA HIS A 106 -6.35 1.30 -11.45
C HIS A 106 -7.37 2.16 -10.73
N HIS A 107 -7.51 3.41 -11.15
CA HIS A 107 -8.46 4.36 -10.60
C HIS A 107 -9.42 4.78 -11.69
N LEU A 108 -10.72 4.50 -11.49
CA LEU A 108 -11.76 4.83 -12.46
C LEU A 108 -12.42 6.15 -12.08
N VAL A 109 -12.60 7.00 -13.07
CA VAL A 109 -13.28 8.29 -12.91
C VAL A 109 -14.50 8.36 -13.83
N ASP A 110 -15.40 9.31 -13.56
CA ASP A 110 -16.56 9.56 -14.40
C ASP A 110 -16.15 10.39 -15.61
N TRP A 111 -16.06 9.74 -16.77
CA TRP A 111 -15.68 10.39 -18.02
C TRP A 111 -16.68 11.44 -18.48
N THR A 112 -17.94 11.30 -18.14
CA THR A 112 -18.97 12.26 -18.51
C THR A 112 -18.70 13.62 -17.89
N GLU A 113 -18.38 13.66 -16.61
CA GLU A 113 -18.02 14.89 -15.91
C GLU A 113 -16.73 15.48 -16.45
N THR A 114 -15.73 14.66 -16.68
CA THR A 114 -14.43 15.09 -17.20
C THR A 114 -14.62 15.76 -18.56
N ARG A 115 -15.46 15.22 -19.44
CA ARG A 115 -15.69 15.76 -20.78
C ARG A 115 -16.41 17.10 -20.74
N THR A 116 -17.29 17.32 -19.79
CA THR A 116 -18.01 18.58 -19.68
C THR A 116 -17.16 19.70 -19.10
N THR A 117 -16.10 19.39 -18.37
CA THR A 117 -15.22 20.37 -17.75
C THR A 117 -13.99 20.71 -18.60
N THR A 118 -13.70 19.94 -19.63
CA THR A 118 -12.55 20.20 -20.49
C THR A 118 -12.86 21.36 -21.44
N PRO A 119 -12.04 22.41 -21.44
CA PRO A 119 -12.23 23.54 -22.37
C PRO A 119 -11.96 23.16 -23.83
#